data_ad3ad16577373a2f3397c572e4093b27
#
_entry.id   ad3ad16577373a2f3397c572e4093b27
#
_cell.length_a   1.000
_cell.length_b   1.000
_cell.length_c   1.000
_cell.angle_alpha   90.00
_cell.angle_beta   90.00
_cell.angle_gamma   90.00
#
_symmetry.space_group_name_H-M   'P 1'
#
loop_
_entity.id
_entity.type
_entity.pdbx_description
1 polymer ?
#
loop_
_entity_poly.entity_id
_entity_poly.type
_entity_poly.pdbx_seq_one_letter_code
_entity_poly.pdbx_strand_id
1 'polypeptide(L)'
;MLELRPGCEHCNKPLPPESAEARICSYECTFCAGCVDMLGNVCPNCGGGFTPRPVRPARDWKNGNYLGNDPASTKVKHRPVDLAAHARFAEAIAPIPPEQR
;
A
#
# COMPACT_ATOMS: atom_id res chain seq x y z
N MET A 1 12.73 8.30 -0.19
CA MET A 1 12.77 6.86 -0.53
C MET A 1 11.49 6.19 -0.06
N LEU A 2 11.01 5.20 -0.81
CA LEU A 2 9.79 4.47 -0.47
C LEU A 2 9.89 3.83 0.91
N GLU A 3 8.90 4.08 1.76
CA GLU A 3 8.79 3.46 3.08
C GLU A 3 8.13 2.08 2.93
N LEU A 4 8.84 1.03 3.34
CA LEU A 4 8.28 -0.33 3.32
C LEU A 4 7.60 -0.61 4.66
N ARG A 5 6.32 -0.28 4.76
CA ARG A 5 5.55 -0.45 6.00
C ARG A 5 5.29 -1.92 6.29
N PRO A 6 5.31 -2.31 7.58
CA PRO A 6 5.28 -3.73 7.96
C PRO A 6 3.92 -4.41 7.88
N GLY A 7 2.84 -3.68 7.64
CA GLY A 7 1.51 -4.28 7.64
C GLY A 7 0.48 -3.52 6.84
N CYS A 8 -0.65 -4.17 6.61
CA CYS A 8 -1.83 -3.57 5.98
C CYS A 8 -2.50 -2.58 6.93
N GLU A 9 -2.82 -1.39 6.47
CA GLU A 9 -3.46 -0.36 7.30
C GLU A 9 -4.85 -0.78 7.79
N HIS A 10 -5.55 -1.62 7.03
CA HIS A 10 -6.91 -2.04 7.38
C HIS A 10 -6.94 -3.29 8.27
N CYS A 11 -6.39 -4.40 7.79
CA CYS A 11 -6.48 -5.69 8.48
C CYS A 11 -5.25 -6.06 9.30
N ASN A 12 -4.20 -5.25 9.23
CA ASN A 12 -2.92 -5.46 9.91
C ASN A 12 -2.19 -6.73 9.50
N LYS A 13 -2.51 -7.30 8.33
CA LYS A 13 -1.77 -8.45 7.81
C LYS A 13 -0.31 -8.10 7.66
N PRO A 14 0.63 -8.94 8.12
CA PRO A 14 2.05 -8.70 7.92
C PRO A 14 2.38 -8.61 6.42
N LEU A 15 3.12 -7.57 6.05
CA LEU A 15 3.57 -7.33 4.68
C LEU A 15 5.08 -7.13 4.70
N PRO A 16 5.85 -8.22 4.80
CA PRO A 16 7.31 -8.11 4.82
C PRO A 16 7.85 -7.49 3.53
N PRO A 17 9.10 -7.05 3.50
CA PRO A 17 9.66 -6.35 2.32
C PRO A 17 9.50 -7.09 1.01
N GLU A 18 9.56 -8.43 1.05
CA GLU A 18 9.44 -9.29 -0.13
C GLU A 18 7.99 -9.65 -0.48
N SER A 19 7.01 -9.11 0.22
CA SER A 19 5.60 -9.46 0.01
C SER A 19 5.14 -9.21 -1.43
N ALA A 20 4.52 -10.20 -2.04
CA ALA A 20 3.87 -10.07 -3.33
C ALA A 20 2.44 -9.51 -3.20
N GLU A 21 1.92 -9.40 -1.98
CA GLU A 21 0.55 -8.93 -1.71
C GLU A 21 0.47 -7.46 -1.33
N ALA A 22 1.61 -6.83 -1.03
CA ALA A 22 1.60 -5.42 -0.64
C ALA A 22 1.24 -4.53 -1.83
N ARG A 23 0.32 -3.59 -1.58
CA ARG A 23 -0.12 -2.59 -2.54
C ARG A 23 0.07 -1.20 -1.94
N ILE A 24 0.40 -0.24 -2.77
CA ILE A 24 0.58 1.15 -2.33
C ILE A 24 -0.13 2.11 -3.27
N CYS A 25 -0.62 3.21 -2.71
CA CYS A 25 -1.06 4.36 -3.51
C CYS A 25 0.13 5.32 -3.73
N SER A 26 -0.09 6.43 -4.43
CA SER A 26 1.00 7.39 -4.70
C SER A 26 1.53 8.09 -3.45
N TYR A 27 0.79 8.07 -2.36
CA TYR A 27 1.20 8.59 -1.05
C TYR A 27 1.74 7.49 -0.13
N GLU A 28 2.00 6.31 -0.69
CA GLU A 28 2.58 5.15 0.00
C GLU A 28 1.68 4.54 1.08
N CYS A 29 0.38 4.87 1.09
CA CYS A 29 -0.57 4.15 1.94
C CYS A 29 -0.56 2.68 1.55
N THR A 30 -0.37 1.79 2.53
CA THR A 30 -0.08 0.37 2.28
C THR A 30 -1.23 -0.51 2.72
N PHE A 31 -1.69 -1.37 1.81
CA PHE A 31 -2.76 -2.33 2.05
C PHE A 31 -2.40 -3.66 1.40
N CYS A 32 -2.98 -4.75 1.88
CA CYS A 32 -2.84 -6.03 1.19
C CYS A 32 -3.78 -6.10 -0.02
N ALA A 33 -3.48 -6.98 -0.96
CA ALA A 33 -4.24 -7.12 -2.19
C ALA A 33 -5.73 -7.39 -1.93
N GLY A 34 -6.05 -8.22 -0.93
CA GLY A 34 -7.44 -8.50 -0.56
C GLY A 34 -8.19 -7.26 -0.08
N CYS A 35 -7.53 -6.42 0.72
CA CYS A 35 -8.16 -5.18 1.17
C CYS A 35 -8.33 -4.17 0.03
N VAL A 36 -7.38 -4.12 -0.91
CA VAL A 36 -7.51 -3.25 -2.10
C VAL A 36 -8.73 -3.66 -2.93
N ASP A 37 -8.98 -4.96 -3.09
CA ASP A 37 -10.18 -5.45 -3.77
C ASP A 37 -11.45 -4.99 -3.05
N MET A 38 -11.47 -5.12 -1.72
CA MET A 38 -12.57 -4.67 -0.87
C MET A 38 -12.83 -3.17 -0.98
N LEU A 39 -11.75 -2.38 -1.14
CA LEU A 39 -11.81 -0.92 -1.27
C LEU A 39 -12.12 -0.46 -2.69
N GLY A 40 -12.30 -1.39 -3.65
CA GLY A 40 -12.58 -1.03 -5.03
C GLY A 40 -11.46 -0.26 -5.71
N ASN A 41 -10.23 -0.49 -5.30
CA ASN A 41 -9.05 0.23 -5.78
C ASN A 41 -9.14 1.75 -5.56
N VAL A 42 -9.78 2.16 -4.48
CA VAL A 42 -9.87 3.57 -4.07
C VAL A 42 -9.22 3.73 -2.70
N CYS A 43 -8.13 4.47 -2.65
CA CYS A 43 -7.42 4.71 -1.39
C CYS A 43 -8.31 5.52 -0.44
N PRO A 44 -8.55 5.06 0.80
CA PRO A 44 -9.40 5.79 1.75
C PRO A 44 -8.80 7.13 2.18
N ASN A 45 -7.51 7.34 1.95
CA ASN A 45 -6.82 8.55 2.39
C ASN A 45 -6.66 9.60 1.28
N CYS A 46 -6.59 9.17 0.01
CA CYS A 46 -6.36 10.12 -1.09
C CYS A 46 -7.27 9.90 -2.31
N GLY A 47 -8.02 8.82 -2.36
CA GLY A 47 -8.88 8.51 -3.50
C GLY A 47 -8.16 7.95 -4.72
N GLY A 48 -6.84 7.83 -4.67
CA GLY A 48 -6.05 7.27 -5.77
C GLY A 48 -6.15 5.76 -5.86
N GLY A 49 -5.62 5.20 -6.95
CA GLY A 49 -5.53 3.76 -7.15
C GLY A 49 -4.27 3.18 -6.52
N PHE A 50 -4.20 1.85 -6.50
CA PHE A 50 -3.07 1.11 -5.94
C PHE A 50 -2.31 0.35 -7.02
N THR A 51 -1.03 0.12 -6.75
CA THR A 51 -0.18 -0.74 -7.55
C THR A 51 0.59 -1.69 -6.63
N PRO A 52 1.13 -2.82 -7.15
CA PRO A 52 2.04 -3.65 -6.36
C PRO A 52 3.20 -2.82 -5.83
N ARG A 53 3.55 -3.05 -4.57
CA ARG A 53 4.70 -2.38 -3.97
C ARG A 53 6.00 -2.98 -4.50
N PRO A 54 6.94 -2.15 -4.99
CA PRO A 54 8.24 -2.65 -5.43
C PRO A 54 8.98 -3.40 -4.31
N VAL A 55 9.67 -4.47 -4.68
CA VAL A 55 10.48 -5.26 -3.74
C VAL A 55 11.90 -4.70 -3.78
N ARG A 56 12.41 -4.28 -2.60
CA ARG A 56 13.78 -3.78 -2.49
C ARG A 56 14.75 -4.97 -2.53
N PRO A 57 15.89 -4.84 -3.25
CA PRO A 57 16.85 -5.92 -3.31
C PRO A 57 17.30 -6.40 -1.92
N ALA A 58 17.41 -7.71 -1.74
CA ALA A 58 17.92 -8.30 -0.51
C ALA A 58 19.45 -8.27 -0.45
N ARG A 59 20.10 -8.07 -1.59
CA ARG A 59 21.56 -8.07 -1.74
C ARG A 59 22.03 -6.78 -2.40
N ASP A 60 23.26 -6.41 -2.08
CA ASP A 60 23.93 -5.28 -2.75
C ASP A 60 24.35 -5.70 -4.16
N TRP A 61 23.52 -5.38 -5.14
CA TRP A 61 23.83 -5.60 -6.54
C TRP A 61 24.60 -4.42 -7.15
N LYS A 62 24.37 -3.22 -6.59
CA LYS A 62 24.98 -2.01 -7.13
C LYS A 62 24.91 -0.89 -6.11
N ASN A 63 26.05 -0.29 -5.84
CA ASN A 63 26.16 0.97 -5.09
C ASN A 63 25.56 0.93 -3.67
N GLY A 64 25.49 -0.22 -3.04
CA GLY A 64 24.95 -0.35 -1.70
C GLY A 64 23.42 -0.22 -1.59
N ASN A 65 22.70 -0.38 -2.69
CA ASN A 65 21.25 -0.23 -2.74
C ASN A 65 20.56 -1.55 -2.41
N TYR A 66 20.30 -1.79 -1.15
CA TYR A 66 19.64 -3.02 -0.70
C TYR A 66 19.13 -2.89 0.74
N LEU A 67 18.33 -3.87 1.17
CA LEU A 67 17.70 -3.89 2.50
C LEU A 67 18.69 -3.73 3.67
N GLY A 68 19.92 -4.21 3.52
CA GLY A 68 20.93 -4.11 4.57
C GLY A 68 21.27 -2.65 4.91
N ASN A 69 21.33 -1.78 3.91
CA ASN A 69 21.57 -0.35 4.09
C ASN A 69 20.27 0.46 4.23
N ASP A 70 19.21 0.00 3.61
CA ASP A 70 17.91 0.69 3.59
C ASP A 70 16.83 -0.27 4.10
N PRO A 71 16.77 -0.53 5.42
CA PRO A 71 15.85 -1.53 5.97
C PRO A 71 14.39 -1.10 5.87
N ALA A 72 13.50 -2.08 6.00
CA ALA A 72 12.08 -1.84 6.06
C ALA A 72 11.72 -1.01 7.30
N SER A 73 10.61 -0.28 7.20
CA SER A 73 10.05 0.46 8.33
C SER A 73 9.55 -0.52 9.39
N THR A 74 9.68 -0.13 10.66
CA THR A 74 9.08 -0.82 11.80
C THR A 74 7.84 -0.11 12.31
N LYS A 75 7.46 1.00 11.67
CA LYS A 75 6.30 1.79 12.10
C LYS A 75 5.02 1.13 11.64
N VAL A 76 4.24 0.65 12.60
CA VAL A 76 2.92 0.07 12.33
C VAL A 76 1.91 1.20 12.19
N LYS A 77 1.20 1.21 11.04
CA LYS A 77 0.05 2.09 10.81
C LYS A 77 -1.18 1.21 10.65
N HIS A 78 -1.87 0.95 11.74
CA HIS A 78 -3.09 0.14 11.72
C HIS A 78 -4.28 1.04 12.05
N ARG A 79 -5.00 1.42 11.00
CA ARG A 79 -6.22 2.24 11.09
C ARG A 79 -7.30 1.57 10.27
N PRO A 80 -8.08 0.66 10.87
CA PRO A 80 -9.16 -0.01 10.17
C PRO A 80 -10.08 0.99 9.47
N VAL A 81 -10.44 0.69 8.23
CA VAL A 81 -11.28 1.54 7.41
C VAL A 81 -12.74 1.30 7.77
N ASP A 82 -13.49 2.38 7.97
CA ASP A 82 -14.95 2.29 8.06
C ASP A 82 -15.47 2.00 6.65
N LEU A 83 -15.80 0.73 6.39
CA LEU A 83 -16.17 0.27 5.06
C LEU A 83 -17.46 0.91 4.54
N ALA A 84 -18.40 1.22 5.41
CA ALA A 84 -19.64 1.88 5.01
C ALA A 84 -19.38 3.32 4.55
N ALA A 85 -18.57 4.05 5.31
CA ALA A 85 -18.18 5.41 4.93
C ALA A 85 -17.32 5.41 3.68
N HIS A 86 -16.41 4.43 3.55
CA HIS A 86 -15.58 4.29 2.37
C HIS A 86 -16.41 3.99 1.12
N ALA A 87 -17.41 3.14 1.22
CA ALA A 87 -18.28 2.82 0.09
C ALA A 87 -18.95 4.09 -0.47
N ARG A 88 -19.42 4.98 0.42
CA ARG A 88 -20.00 6.26 0.02
C ARG A 88 -18.96 7.17 -0.63
N PHE A 89 -17.78 7.26 -0.05
CA PHE A 89 -16.67 8.05 -0.60
C PHE A 89 -16.25 7.53 -1.98
N ALA A 90 -16.15 6.22 -2.14
CA ALA A 90 -15.64 5.58 -3.35
C ALA A 90 -16.67 5.55 -4.49
N GLU A 91 -17.96 5.72 -4.21
CA GLU A 91 -19.04 5.53 -5.18
C GLU A 91 -18.82 6.33 -6.47
N ALA A 92 -18.45 7.60 -6.35
CA ALA A 92 -18.21 8.47 -7.50
C ALA A 92 -16.79 8.33 -8.06
N ILE A 93 -15.85 7.78 -7.31
CA ILE A 93 -14.43 7.73 -7.66
C ILE A 93 -14.07 6.42 -8.36
N ALA A 94 -14.61 5.28 -7.89
CA ALA A 94 -14.25 3.97 -8.41
C ALA A 94 -14.44 3.82 -9.92
N PRO A 95 -15.51 4.37 -10.56
CA PRO A 95 -15.66 4.30 -12.01
C PRO A 95 -14.62 5.12 -12.78
N ILE A 96 -13.96 6.09 -12.14
CA ILE A 96 -12.97 6.94 -12.81
C ILE A 96 -11.63 6.20 -12.83
N PRO A 97 -10.99 6.04 -14.02
CA PRO A 97 -9.66 5.45 -14.07
C PRO A 97 -8.68 6.20 -13.17
N PRO A 98 -7.77 5.51 -12.47
CA PRO A 98 -6.85 6.17 -11.56
C PRO A 98 -6.09 7.36 -12.14
N GLU A 99 -5.69 7.28 -13.41
CA GLU A 99 -4.96 8.34 -14.10
C GLU A 99 -5.81 9.61 -14.35
N GLN A 100 -7.11 9.53 -14.13
CA GLN A 100 -8.04 10.65 -14.35
C GLN A 100 -8.68 11.16 -13.05
N ARG A 101 -8.32 10.56 -11.96
CA ARG A 101 -8.86 10.96 -10.66
C ARG A 101 -8.32 12.29 -10.16
#